data_8daa20983fdb0f4fb01b8cffafdf344f
#
_entry.id   8daa20983fdb0f4fb01b8cffafdf344f
#
_cell.length_a   1.000
_cell.length_b   1.000
_cell.length_c   1.000
_cell.angle_alpha   90.00
_cell.angle_beta   90.00
_cell.angle_gamma   90.00
#
_symmetry.space_group_name_H-M   'P 1'
#
loop_
_entity.id
_entity.type
_entity.pdbx_description
1 polymer ?
#
loop_
_entity_poly.entity_id
_entity_poly.type
_entity_poly.pdbx_seq_one_letter_code
_entity_poly.pdbx_strand_id
1 'polypeptide(L)'
;MASKFIALPKSVSEKSFAAAIAEIRRIAGQDSVLVTAEQLAPYIKTMMPVPDADHTPSAALLATTVEQIQKIVGICNTYKVPIWMISTGRNFGYGSAAPAERGQVVLDLKRMNRILEVDPDLCFALVEAGVTYKQLYDYIQEHKYPLWLSCPAPSAIAGPTGNTLDRGVGYTPYGEHFLFACGMEVVLANGEVLRTGMGSLPKSNTWQVFKWGYGPYLDGIFTQSNYGIVTKFGFWLMPAPPAFKPFVIQYENEDDIVEIVETIRPLRISGVIPNAIVIAHALYEAPTKAKRSDYVTGPGAITDEAVRQIMKDHKLGVWNVYAALYGTQEQIDVNWKIVTDAFSKSGKAKILTEEEAGDDPAFQYRAALMRGDMTLKEFSLYNWRGGGSMWFAPVSQARGSETLKQMAMTKRILGKYGLDYSGEFIVGMRDMHHIVDVLYDKTDPAMTKAAYQCFDELLTEFSNEGYGTYRVNTAFMDKVAHTYGPVQRHVHKTLKKALDPNGILAPGKSGIR
;
A
#
# COMPACT_ATOMS: atom_id res chain seq x y z
N MET A 1 -17.66 31.96 22.24
CA MET A 1 -17.14 32.19 20.87
C MET A 1 -16.95 30.83 20.24
N ALA A 2 -17.38 30.63 18.99
CA ALA A 2 -17.11 29.38 18.29
C ALA A 2 -15.61 29.26 18.07
N SER A 3 -15.08 28.04 18.16
CA SER A 3 -13.64 27.76 17.93
C SER A 3 -13.22 28.20 16.53
N LYS A 4 -12.02 28.76 16.43
CA LYS A 4 -11.37 29.12 15.16
C LYS A 4 -10.95 27.89 14.32
N PHE A 5 -10.91 26.71 14.95
CA PHE A 5 -10.43 25.46 14.37
C PHE A 5 -11.56 24.44 14.29
N ILE A 6 -11.62 23.66 13.21
CA ILE A 6 -12.65 22.63 13.00
C ILE A 6 -12.46 21.40 13.92
N ALA A 7 -11.23 21.21 14.43
CA ALA A 7 -10.87 20.22 15.42
C ALA A 7 -9.71 20.76 16.27
N LEU A 8 -9.54 20.22 17.46
CA LEU A 8 -8.38 20.50 18.33
C LEU A 8 -7.73 19.17 18.74
N PRO A 9 -6.39 19.16 18.91
CA PRO A 9 -5.71 18.00 19.47
C PRO A 9 -6.21 17.70 20.88
N LYS A 10 -6.31 16.43 21.26
CA LYS A 10 -6.63 16.04 22.63
C LYS A 10 -5.61 16.67 23.60
N SER A 11 -6.09 17.15 24.73
CA SER A 11 -5.25 17.71 25.81
C SER A 11 -4.48 18.99 25.46
N VAL A 12 -4.77 19.65 24.33
CA VAL A 12 -4.20 20.94 23.94
C VAL A 12 -5.29 22.00 23.95
N SER A 13 -5.11 23.06 24.74
CA SER A 13 -6.06 24.18 24.77
C SER A 13 -6.05 24.95 23.45
N GLU A 14 -7.20 25.54 23.07
CA GLU A 14 -7.27 26.36 21.84
C GLU A 14 -6.24 27.50 21.84
N LYS A 15 -5.99 28.12 23.00
CA LYS A 15 -4.98 29.17 23.17
C LYS A 15 -3.57 28.66 22.88
N SER A 16 -3.20 27.49 23.42
CA SER A 16 -1.89 26.86 23.17
C SER A 16 -1.76 26.43 21.72
N PHE A 17 -2.81 25.86 21.16
CA PHE A 17 -2.80 25.46 19.75
C PHE A 17 -2.67 26.67 18.82
N ALA A 18 -3.41 27.76 19.07
CA ALA A 18 -3.29 29.00 18.30
C ALA A 18 -1.88 29.59 18.37
N ALA A 19 -1.23 29.55 19.54
CA ALA A 19 0.17 29.99 19.69
C ALA A 19 1.13 29.12 18.87
N ALA A 20 1.00 27.80 18.95
CA ALA A 20 1.82 26.87 18.14
C ALA A 20 1.65 27.13 16.63
N ILE A 21 0.41 27.27 16.15
CA ILE A 21 0.13 27.58 14.74
C ILE A 21 0.72 28.93 14.33
N ALA A 22 0.66 29.93 15.18
CA ALA A 22 1.27 31.25 14.90
C ALA A 22 2.80 31.16 14.78
N GLU A 23 3.45 30.36 15.61
CA GLU A 23 4.91 30.12 15.51
C GLU A 23 5.29 29.32 14.27
N ILE A 24 4.52 28.28 13.94
CA ILE A 24 4.73 27.47 12.73
C ILE A 24 4.56 28.35 11.48
N ARG A 25 3.58 29.25 11.44
CA ARG A 25 3.39 30.19 10.31
C ARG A 25 4.59 31.11 10.09
N ARG A 26 5.29 31.53 11.15
CA ARG A 26 6.51 32.34 11.02
C ARG A 26 7.66 31.56 10.37
N ILE A 27 7.69 30.25 10.53
CA ILE A 27 8.74 29.38 9.99
C ILE A 27 8.42 28.89 8.58
N ALA A 28 7.19 28.39 8.37
CA ALA A 28 6.80 27.74 7.13
C ALA A 28 6.14 28.68 6.11
N GLY A 29 5.70 29.87 6.55
CA GLY A 29 4.90 30.81 5.74
C GLY A 29 3.39 30.58 5.89
N GLN A 30 2.61 31.64 5.63
CA GLN A 30 1.14 31.60 5.78
C GLN A 30 0.49 30.54 4.91
N ASP A 31 0.90 30.43 3.65
CA ASP A 31 0.33 29.52 2.64
C ASP A 31 0.73 28.05 2.88
N SER A 32 1.58 27.79 3.86
CA SER A 32 2.02 26.44 4.24
C SER A 32 1.27 25.91 5.45
N VAL A 33 0.34 26.69 6.06
CA VAL A 33 -0.39 26.32 7.27
C VAL A 33 -1.90 26.43 7.03
N LEU A 34 -2.51 25.31 6.73
CA LEU A 34 -3.91 25.15 6.38
C LEU A 34 -4.75 24.89 7.63
N VAL A 35 -5.80 25.68 7.87
CA VAL A 35 -6.64 25.57 9.08
C VAL A 35 -8.14 25.69 8.82
N THR A 36 -8.56 26.15 7.63
CA THR A 36 -9.98 26.30 7.30
C THR A 36 -10.59 24.97 6.86
N ALA A 37 -11.90 24.81 7.01
CA ALA A 37 -12.61 23.61 6.58
C ALA A 37 -12.37 23.28 5.09
N GLU A 38 -12.39 24.31 4.24
CA GLU A 38 -12.13 24.18 2.80
C GLU A 38 -10.71 23.67 2.52
N GLN A 39 -9.70 24.27 3.16
CA GLN A 39 -8.29 23.84 3.00
C GLN A 39 -8.04 22.45 3.51
N LEU A 40 -8.76 22.01 4.55
CA LEU A 40 -8.60 20.69 5.18
C LEU A 40 -9.45 19.59 4.53
N ALA A 41 -10.40 19.93 3.65
CA ALA A 41 -11.25 18.95 2.98
C ALA A 41 -10.49 17.76 2.33
N PRO A 42 -9.33 17.96 1.67
CA PRO A 42 -8.55 16.85 1.10
C PRO A 42 -7.94 15.88 2.13
N TYR A 43 -7.85 16.29 3.40
CA TYR A 43 -7.26 15.52 4.50
C TYR A 43 -8.30 14.86 5.41
N ILE A 44 -9.59 15.02 5.13
CA ILE A 44 -10.69 14.50 5.94
C ILE A 44 -11.32 13.27 5.29
N LYS A 45 -11.49 13.33 3.97
CA LYS A 45 -12.25 12.34 3.21
C LYS A 45 -11.54 10.99 3.21
N THR A 46 -12.21 9.95 3.70
CA THR A 46 -11.73 8.58 3.69
C THR A 46 -12.69 7.65 2.97
N MET A 47 -12.24 6.44 2.63
CA MET A 47 -13.08 5.38 2.08
C MET A 47 -13.54 4.40 3.18
N MET A 48 -13.14 4.62 4.44
CA MET A 48 -13.40 3.74 5.58
C MET A 48 -14.86 3.83 6.07
N PRO A 49 -15.39 2.77 6.70
CA PRO A 49 -16.77 2.72 7.22
C PRO A 49 -16.89 3.35 8.61
N VAL A 50 -16.26 4.48 8.80
CA VAL A 50 -16.30 5.29 10.01
C VAL A 50 -16.62 6.73 9.64
N PRO A 51 -17.16 7.54 10.58
CA PRO A 51 -17.40 8.95 10.30
C PRO A 51 -16.11 9.68 9.96
N ASP A 52 -16.08 10.42 8.86
CA ASP A 52 -14.92 11.24 8.48
C ASP A 52 -14.56 12.25 9.60
N ALA A 53 -15.55 12.63 10.43
CA ALA A 53 -15.35 13.49 11.59
C ALA A 53 -14.37 12.93 12.63
N ASP A 54 -14.26 11.61 12.77
CA ASP A 54 -13.36 10.95 13.74
C ASP A 54 -11.89 11.06 13.34
N HIS A 55 -11.63 11.36 12.09
CA HIS A 55 -10.30 11.49 11.49
C HIS A 55 -10.00 12.94 11.01
N THR A 56 -10.79 13.93 11.45
CA THR A 56 -10.61 15.33 11.06
C THR A 56 -9.33 15.92 11.68
N PRO A 57 -8.36 16.41 10.90
CA PRO A 57 -7.18 17.07 11.41
C PRO A 57 -7.50 18.47 11.95
N SER A 58 -6.67 18.97 12.88
CA SER A 58 -6.75 20.34 13.39
C SER A 58 -6.08 21.37 12.46
N ALA A 59 -5.09 20.94 11.72
CA ALA A 59 -4.37 21.71 10.70
C ALA A 59 -3.66 20.77 9.73
N ALA A 60 -3.22 21.32 8.58
CA ALA A 60 -2.24 20.64 7.72
C ALA A 60 -1.06 21.59 7.44
N LEU A 61 0.15 21.04 7.49
CA LEU A 61 1.42 21.76 7.33
C LEU A 61 2.15 21.26 6.09
N LEU A 62 2.55 22.18 5.22
CA LEU A 62 3.24 21.88 3.96
C LEU A 62 4.73 22.28 4.09
N ALA A 63 5.54 21.39 4.65
CA ALA A 63 6.99 21.63 4.77
C ALA A 63 7.68 21.50 3.41
N THR A 64 8.75 22.29 3.23
CA THR A 64 9.59 22.30 2.02
C THR A 64 11.03 21.93 2.27
N THR A 65 11.49 21.98 3.53
CA THR A 65 12.88 21.65 3.91
C THR A 65 12.93 20.87 5.22
N VAL A 66 14.04 20.16 5.42
CA VAL A 66 14.34 19.43 6.66
C VAL A 66 14.41 20.36 7.86
N GLU A 67 15.00 21.53 7.69
CA GLU A 67 15.15 22.55 8.75
C GLU A 67 13.78 23.09 9.21
N GLN A 68 12.82 23.23 8.28
CA GLN A 68 11.44 23.56 8.67
C GLN A 68 10.82 22.46 9.51
N ILE A 69 11.00 21.19 9.13
CA ILE A 69 10.47 20.04 9.90
C ILE A 69 11.10 20.00 11.29
N GLN A 70 12.42 20.18 11.42
CA GLN A 70 13.11 20.24 12.72
C GLN A 70 12.50 21.31 13.64
N LYS A 71 12.25 22.51 13.12
CA LYS A 71 11.65 23.61 13.87
C LYS A 71 10.19 23.33 14.22
N ILE A 72 9.39 22.77 13.28
CA ILE A 72 8.01 22.36 13.52
C ILE A 72 7.95 21.33 14.64
N VAL A 73 8.80 20.30 14.61
CA VAL A 73 8.91 19.27 15.64
C VAL A 73 9.23 19.90 17.00
N GLY A 74 10.16 20.85 17.07
CA GLY A 74 10.50 21.59 18.29
C GLY A 74 9.30 22.36 18.88
N ILE A 75 8.51 23.05 18.04
CA ILE A 75 7.31 23.75 18.45
C ILE A 75 6.25 22.74 18.94
N CYS A 76 6.03 21.66 18.19
CA CYS A 76 5.07 20.61 18.55
C CYS A 76 5.45 19.94 19.88
N ASN A 77 6.74 19.76 20.18
CA ASN A 77 7.20 19.30 21.49
C ASN A 77 6.85 20.29 22.62
N THR A 78 7.07 21.59 22.38
CA THR A 78 6.79 22.65 23.38
C THR A 78 5.30 22.70 23.73
N TYR A 79 4.43 22.64 22.71
CA TYR A 79 2.99 22.79 22.86
C TYR A 79 2.25 21.45 22.98
N LYS A 80 2.96 20.31 22.93
CA LYS A 80 2.38 18.93 22.95
C LYS A 80 1.38 18.67 21.83
N VAL A 81 1.64 19.22 20.65
CA VAL A 81 0.80 19.07 19.45
C VAL A 81 1.18 17.79 18.69
N PRO A 82 0.27 16.83 18.54
CA PRO A 82 0.57 15.60 17.80
C PRO A 82 0.58 15.84 16.28
N ILE A 83 1.56 15.24 15.60
CA ILE A 83 1.79 15.33 14.15
C ILE A 83 1.50 13.99 13.49
N TRP A 84 0.70 13.98 12.43
CA TRP A 84 0.50 12.84 11.55
C TRP A 84 1.20 13.09 10.22
N MET A 85 2.31 12.37 9.97
CA MET A 85 3.10 12.54 8.75
C MET A 85 2.52 11.75 7.58
N ILE A 86 2.49 12.37 6.40
CA ILE A 86 2.14 11.73 5.13
C ILE A 86 3.14 12.12 4.04
N SER A 87 3.42 11.19 3.12
CA SER A 87 4.17 11.44 1.89
C SER A 87 3.27 12.17 0.88
N THR A 88 2.50 11.45 0.08
CA THR A 88 1.56 12.00 -0.90
C THR A 88 0.09 11.95 -0.46
N GLY A 89 -0.22 11.27 0.65
CA GLY A 89 -1.58 11.13 1.19
C GLY A 89 -2.53 10.29 0.32
N ARG A 90 -2.00 9.39 -0.51
CA ARG A 90 -2.77 8.57 -1.45
C ARG A 90 -2.86 7.10 -1.00
N ASN A 91 -3.12 6.88 0.28
CA ASN A 91 -3.25 5.55 0.88
C ASN A 91 -4.73 5.11 0.85
N PHE A 92 -5.29 4.95 -0.35
CA PHE A 92 -6.71 4.63 -0.57
C PHE A 92 -7.07 3.28 0.05
N GLY A 93 -8.27 3.18 0.64
CA GLY A 93 -8.71 2.02 1.40
C GLY A 93 -8.02 1.80 2.75
N TYR A 94 -6.98 2.59 3.07
CA TYR A 94 -6.23 2.52 4.34
C TYR A 94 -6.31 3.79 5.21
N GLY A 95 -7.12 4.77 4.82
CA GLY A 95 -7.29 6.03 5.56
C GLY A 95 -6.88 7.28 4.77
N SER A 96 -6.36 7.13 3.55
CA SER A 96 -5.96 8.24 2.69
C SER A 96 -4.95 9.18 3.37
N ALA A 97 -5.24 10.48 3.43
CA ALA A 97 -4.42 11.50 4.08
C ALA A 97 -4.83 11.79 5.54
N ALA A 98 -5.93 11.18 5.99
CA ALA A 98 -6.52 11.48 7.29
C ALA A 98 -5.72 10.85 8.45
N PRO A 99 -5.59 11.55 9.58
CA PRO A 99 -4.86 11.02 10.75
C PRO A 99 -5.64 9.90 11.44
N ALA A 100 -4.94 9.08 12.23
CA ALA A 100 -5.58 8.01 13.01
C ALA A 100 -6.53 8.55 14.08
N GLU A 101 -6.25 9.72 14.64
CA GLU A 101 -7.06 10.34 15.69
C GLU A 101 -7.45 11.77 15.32
N ARG A 102 -8.70 12.12 15.64
CA ARG A 102 -9.20 13.49 15.47
C ARG A 102 -8.29 14.51 16.16
N GLY A 103 -7.99 15.59 15.46
CA GLY A 103 -7.24 16.72 15.99
C GLY A 103 -5.73 16.64 15.84
N GLN A 104 -5.16 15.54 15.35
CA GLN A 104 -3.74 15.51 14.98
C GLN A 104 -3.48 16.49 13.83
N VAL A 105 -2.30 17.12 13.81
CA VAL A 105 -1.87 17.98 12.72
C VAL A 105 -1.26 17.15 11.61
N VAL A 106 -1.76 17.24 10.40
CA VAL A 106 -1.15 16.56 9.26
C VAL A 106 0.11 17.30 8.82
N LEU A 107 1.26 16.61 8.81
CA LEU A 107 2.47 17.07 8.15
C LEU A 107 2.54 16.44 6.76
N ASP A 108 2.23 17.23 5.75
CA ASP A 108 2.19 16.81 4.35
C ASP A 108 3.52 17.15 3.67
N LEU A 109 4.25 16.12 3.27
CA LEU A 109 5.58 16.23 2.68
C LEU A 109 5.56 16.40 1.15
N LYS A 110 4.41 16.56 0.53
CA LYS A 110 4.27 16.63 -0.94
C LYS A 110 5.08 17.75 -1.61
N ARG A 111 5.46 18.79 -0.87
CA ARG A 111 6.32 19.87 -1.38
C ARG A 111 7.82 19.54 -1.30
N MET A 112 8.19 18.47 -0.59
CA MET A 112 9.53 17.90 -0.59
C MET A 112 9.59 16.83 -1.69
N ASN A 113 9.65 17.26 -2.93
CA ASN A 113 9.43 16.40 -4.10
C ASN A 113 10.58 16.44 -5.12
N ARG A 114 11.80 16.71 -4.65
CA ARG A 114 12.97 16.66 -5.52
C ARG A 114 13.47 15.22 -5.68
N ILE A 115 13.77 14.86 -6.91
CA ILE A 115 14.60 13.69 -7.23
C ILE A 115 16.04 14.14 -7.06
N LEU A 116 16.73 13.57 -6.07
CA LEU A 116 18.06 14.04 -5.66
C LEU A 116 19.16 13.38 -6.47
N GLU A 117 18.99 12.09 -6.77
CA GLU A 117 19.95 11.30 -7.54
C GLU A 117 19.23 10.12 -8.20
N VAL A 118 19.58 9.81 -9.42
CA VAL A 118 19.30 8.55 -10.11
C VAL A 118 20.58 8.11 -10.78
N ASP A 119 21.10 6.96 -10.36
CA ASP A 119 22.28 6.35 -10.95
C ASP A 119 21.85 5.18 -11.87
N PRO A 120 22.00 5.32 -13.21
CA PRO A 120 21.58 4.28 -14.13
C PRO A 120 22.55 3.07 -14.18
N ASP A 121 23.81 3.24 -13.75
CA ASP A 121 24.81 2.16 -13.77
C ASP A 121 24.67 1.25 -12.54
N LEU A 122 24.43 1.86 -11.36
CA LEU A 122 24.19 1.16 -10.10
C LEU A 122 22.69 0.91 -9.82
N CYS A 123 21.81 1.39 -10.68
CA CYS A 123 20.37 1.17 -10.65
C CYS A 123 19.73 1.55 -9.31
N PHE A 124 19.95 2.77 -8.82
CA PHE A 124 19.29 3.28 -7.62
C PHE A 124 18.73 4.69 -7.81
N ALA A 125 17.83 5.08 -6.92
CA ALA A 125 17.35 6.45 -6.77
C ALA A 125 17.42 6.90 -5.32
N LEU A 126 17.70 8.20 -5.12
CA LEU A 126 17.52 8.93 -3.86
C LEU A 126 16.52 10.05 -4.10
N VAL A 127 15.42 10.04 -3.36
CA VAL A 127 14.32 10.99 -3.53
C VAL A 127 13.90 11.63 -2.20
N GLU A 128 13.30 12.81 -2.27
CA GLU A 128 12.56 13.38 -1.15
C GLU A 128 11.22 12.66 -0.97
N ALA A 129 10.69 12.68 0.25
CA ALA A 129 9.53 11.88 0.66
C ALA A 129 8.23 12.18 -0.12
N GLY A 130 8.08 13.35 -0.71
CA GLY A 130 6.91 13.77 -1.47
C GLY A 130 6.96 13.44 -2.98
N VAL A 131 8.05 12.84 -3.47
CA VAL A 131 8.15 12.42 -4.87
C VAL A 131 7.09 11.37 -5.18
N THR A 132 6.41 11.50 -6.32
CA THR A 132 5.44 10.52 -6.82
C THR A 132 6.10 9.54 -7.78
N TYR A 133 5.48 8.36 -7.96
CA TYR A 133 5.93 7.41 -8.98
C TYR A 133 5.91 8.04 -10.37
N LYS A 134 4.88 8.87 -10.67
CA LYS A 134 4.79 9.57 -11.97
C LYS A 134 5.97 10.52 -12.20
N GLN A 135 6.35 11.31 -11.21
CA GLN A 135 7.51 12.21 -11.33
C GLN A 135 8.81 11.44 -11.60
N LEU A 136 9.02 10.33 -10.87
CA LEU A 136 10.24 9.53 -11.06
C LEU A 136 10.21 8.77 -12.40
N TYR A 137 9.05 8.26 -12.81
CA TYR A 137 8.87 7.62 -14.11
C TYR A 137 9.20 8.60 -15.24
N ASP A 138 8.61 9.79 -15.23
CA ASP A 138 8.86 10.82 -16.24
C ASP A 138 10.35 11.20 -16.30
N TYR A 139 10.97 11.37 -15.12
CA TYR A 139 12.41 11.65 -15.04
C TYR A 139 13.25 10.57 -15.72
N ILE A 140 12.97 9.30 -15.44
CA ILE A 140 13.67 8.16 -16.06
C ILE A 140 13.48 8.16 -17.58
N GLN A 141 12.24 8.41 -18.07
CA GLN A 141 11.95 8.45 -19.50
C GLN A 141 12.62 9.64 -20.20
N GLU A 142 12.58 10.83 -19.61
CA GLU A 142 13.21 12.04 -20.16
C GLU A 142 14.73 11.89 -20.32
N HIS A 143 15.38 11.22 -19.35
CA HIS A 143 16.81 10.94 -19.38
C HIS A 143 17.17 9.69 -20.19
N LYS A 144 16.16 8.95 -20.68
CA LYS A 144 16.32 7.68 -21.41
C LYS A 144 17.16 6.65 -20.65
N TYR A 145 17.01 6.62 -19.34
CA TYR A 145 17.68 5.61 -18.53
C TYR A 145 17.06 4.23 -18.75
N PRO A 146 17.88 3.17 -18.90
CA PRO A 146 17.40 1.79 -19.08
C PRO A 146 16.93 1.20 -17.73
N LEU A 147 15.98 1.85 -17.08
CA LEU A 147 15.50 1.51 -15.75
C LEU A 147 13.98 1.37 -15.74
N TRP A 148 13.49 0.40 -14.98
CA TRP A 148 12.07 0.20 -14.70
C TRP A 148 11.74 0.46 -13.24
N LEU A 149 10.57 1.06 -12.99
CA LEU A 149 10.02 1.21 -11.65
C LEU A 149 9.20 -0.02 -11.27
N SER A 150 9.24 -0.39 -9.99
CA SER A 150 8.24 -1.29 -9.42
C SER A 150 7.14 -0.43 -8.79
N CYS A 151 5.94 -0.49 -9.33
CA CYS A 151 4.83 0.35 -8.94
C CYS A 151 3.70 -0.46 -8.30
N PRO A 152 2.99 0.08 -7.30
CA PRO A 152 1.72 -0.49 -6.85
C PRO A 152 0.63 -0.21 -7.89
N ALA A 153 -0.51 -0.90 -7.80
CA ALA A 153 -1.56 -0.80 -8.81
C ALA A 153 -2.15 0.62 -9.00
N PRO A 154 -2.49 1.43 -7.97
CA PRO A 154 -2.90 2.82 -8.14
C PRO A 154 -1.69 3.77 -8.15
N SER A 155 -0.75 3.59 -9.07
CA SER A 155 0.64 4.03 -8.93
C SER A 155 0.94 5.49 -9.24
N ALA A 156 0.31 6.08 -10.24
CA ALA A 156 0.76 7.37 -10.79
C ALA A 156 0.88 8.50 -9.74
N ILE A 157 -0.07 8.58 -8.81
CA ILE A 157 -0.15 9.62 -7.79
C ILE A 157 0.34 9.19 -6.40
N ALA A 158 0.69 7.91 -6.22
CA ALA A 158 1.31 7.41 -5.00
C ALA A 158 2.80 7.78 -4.96
N GLY A 159 3.39 7.76 -3.76
CA GLY A 159 4.82 8.02 -3.57
C GLY A 159 5.58 6.75 -3.19
N PRO A 160 6.78 6.50 -3.77
CA PRO A 160 7.60 5.35 -3.41
C PRO A 160 7.95 5.31 -1.92
N THR A 161 8.24 6.44 -1.31
CA THR A 161 8.54 6.53 0.13
C THR A 161 7.36 6.05 0.97
N GLY A 162 6.17 6.64 0.79
CA GLY A 162 5.01 6.28 1.61
C GLY A 162 4.56 4.83 1.38
N ASN A 163 4.61 4.34 0.14
CA ASN A 163 4.27 2.96 -0.18
C ASN A 163 5.23 1.98 0.50
N THR A 164 6.53 2.19 0.38
CA THR A 164 7.54 1.31 0.98
C THR A 164 7.52 1.33 2.52
N LEU A 165 7.34 2.51 3.14
CA LEU A 165 7.25 2.62 4.59
C LEU A 165 6.02 1.93 5.18
N ASP A 166 4.94 1.80 4.41
CA ASP A 166 3.78 0.97 4.78
C ASP A 166 3.87 -0.48 4.23
N ARG A 167 5.06 -0.92 3.81
CA ARG A 167 5.35 -2.25 3.26
C ARG A 167 4.46 -2.61 2.06
N GLY A 168 4.20 -1.61 1.21
CA GLY A 168 3.48 -1.83 -0.03
C GLY A 168 4.30 -2.66 -1.02
N VAL A 169 3.60 -3.27 -1.95
CA VAL A 169 4.16 -4.15 -2.98
C VAL A 169 3.95 -3.60 -4.39
N GLY A 170 4.73 -4.08 -5.31
CA GLY A 170 4.59 -3.87 -6.76
C GLY A 170 4.66 -5.19 -7.52
N TYR A 171 4.73 -5.13 -8.83
CA TYR A 171 4.47 -6.30 -9.69
C TYR A 171 5.65 -6.70 -10.59
N THR A 172 6.77 -5.97 -10.53
CA THR A 172 8.02 -6.37 -11.17
C THR A 172 8.80 -7.37 -10.29
N PRO A 173 9.92 -7.94 -10.72
CA PRO A 173 10.85 -8.66 -9.85
C PRO A 173 11.29 -7.89 -8.59
N TYR A 174 11.25 -6.56 -8.62
CA TYR A 174 11.56 -5.68 -7.48
C TYR A 174 10.30 -5.30 -6.65
N GLY A 175 9.25 -6.12 -6.74
CA GLY A 175 7.92 -5.85 -6.18
C GLY A 175 7.84 -5.83 -4.66
N GLU A 176 8.72 -6.50 -3.94
CA GLU A 176 8.82 -6.35 -2.49
C GLU A 176 9.63 -5.09 -2.14
N HIS A 177 8.99 -3.93 -2.22
CA HIS A 177 9.65 -2.63 -2.20
C HIS A 177 10.62 -2.44 -1.03
N PHE A 178 10.28 -2.93 0.16
CA PHE A 178 11.17 -2.78 1.31
C PHE A 178 12.45 -3.63 1.22
N LEU A 179 12.45 -4.73 0.48
CA LEU A 179 13.69 -5.48 0.20
C LEU A 179 14.68 -4.67 -0.62
N PHE A 180 14.19 -3.74 -1.42
CA PHE A 180 15.00 -2.87 -2.27
C PHE A 180 15.22 -1.47 -1.68
N ALA A 181 14.71 -1.19 -0.49
CA ALA A 181 15.02 0.04 0.26
C ALA A 181 16.50 0.06 0.68
N CYS A 182 17.16 1.19 0.54
CA CYS A 182 18.57 1.35 0.87
C CYS A 182 18.87 2.78 1.36
N GLY A 183 18.74 2.98 2.66
CA GLY A 183 19.05 4.22 3.34
C GLY A 183 17.92 5.25 3.39
N MET A 184 17.77 5.84 4.55
CA MET A 184 16.76 6.87 4.86
C MET A 184 17.41 8.05 5.58
N GLU A 185 16.89 9.26 5.32
CA GLU A 185 17.11 10.40 6.19
C GLU A 185 15.83 10.63 7.02
N VAL A 186 15.98 10.73 8.32
CA VAL A 186 14.87 10.73 9.28
C VAL A 186 15.05 11.88 10.27
N VAL A 187 14.05 12.74 10.42
CA VAL A 187 13.98 13.71 11.52
C VAL A 187 13.32 13.00 12.73
N LEU A 188 14.08 12.93 13.82
CA LEU A 188 13.62 12.35 15.09
C LEU A 188 12.74 13.34 15.87
N ALA A 189 12.05 12.85 16.91
CA ALA A 189 11.18 13.70 17.72
C ALA A 189 11.90 14.82 18.49
N ASN A 190 13.19 14.68 18.73
CA ASN A 190 14.04 15.73 19.33
C ASN A 190 14.58 16.75 18.30
N GLY A 191 14.26 16.56 17.00
CA GLY A 191 14.72 17.42 15.91
C GLY A 191 16.08 17.05 15.33
N GLU A 192 16.76 16.02 15.84
CA GLU A 192 17.99 15.52 15.22
C GLU A 192 17.71 14.82 13.89
N VAL A 193 18.69 14.84 12.99
CA VAL A 193 18.61 14.19 11.68
C VAL A 193 19.49 12.96 11.67
N LEU A 194 18.86 11.80 11.52
CA LEU A 194 19.52 10.52 11.35
C LEU A 194 19.60 10.16 9.86
N ARG A 195 20.74 9.71 9.38
CA ARG A 195 20.88 8.97 8.14
C ARG A 195 21.18 7.53 8.47
N THR A 196 20.37 6.61 7.98
CA THR A 196 20.52 5.18 8.26
C THR A 196 21.58 4.52 7.38
N GLY A 197 21.97 3.31 7.75
CA GLY A 197 22.95 2.52 6.99
C GLY A 197 24.29 3.23 6.85
N MET A 198 24.87 3.16 5.66
CA MET A 198 26.14 3.83 5.36
C MET A 198 26.05 5.37 5.35
N GLY A 199 24.83 5.92 5.29
CA GLY A 199 24.61 7.37 5.34
C GLY A 199 25.00 8.03 6.67
N SER A 200 25.19 7.25 7.74
CA SER A 200 25.71 7.74 9.03
C SER A 200 27.20 8.06 8.98
N LEU A 201 27.94 7.51 8.01
CA LEU A 201 29.35 7.82 7.83
C LEU A 201 29.52 9.16 7.10
N PRO A 202 30.26 10.12 7.65
CA PRO A 202 30.56 11.37 6.94
C PRO A 202 31.21 11.11 5.58
N LYS A 203 30.70 11.77 4.54
CA LYS A 203 31.20 11.62 3.15
C LYS A 203 31.03 10.21 2.56
N SER A 204 30.07 9.43 3.04
CA SER A 204 29.77 8.12 2.46
C SER A 204 29.39 8.26 0.98
N ASN A 205 29.97 7.42 0.15
CA ASN A 205 29.61 7.24 -1.26
C ASN A 205 28.87 5.89 -1.51
N THR A 206 28.45 5.22 -0.43
CA THR A 206 27.80 3.91 -0.47
C THR A 206 26.43 3.91 0.20
N TRP A 207 25.86 5.09 0.43
CA TRP A 207 24.59 5.21 1.18
C TRP A 207 23.42 4.47 0.49
N GLN A 208 23.29 4.57 -0.83
CA GLN A 208 22.26 3.87 -1.60
C GLN A 208 22.75 2.55 -2.21
N VAL A 209 23.98 2.14 -1.90
CA VAL A 209 24.62 0.95 -2.49
C VAL A 209 24.72 -0.21 -1.51
N PHE A 210 25.07 0.08 -0.26
CA PHE A 210 25.18 -0.92 0.80
C PHE A 210 24.18 -0.63 1.94
N LYS A 211 23.19 -1.48 2.03
CA LYS A 211 21.99 -1.28 2.86
C LYS A 211 22.23 -1.31 4.38
N TRP A 212 23.21 -2.08 4.86
CA TRP A 212 23.25 -2.45 6.28
C TRP A 212 23.98 -1.43 7.17
N GLY A 213 25.06 -0.81 6.72
CA GLY A 213 25.94 -0.01 7.55
C GLY A 213 26.70 -0.86 8.58
N TYR A 214 27.00 -0.26 9.74
CA TYR A 214 27.61 -0.93 10.90
C TYR A 214 26.66 -0.86 12.11
N GLY A 215 26.45 -1.98 12.77
CA GLY A 215 25.50 -2.10 13.88
C GLY A 215 24.10 -2.59 13.41
N PRO A 216 23.06 -2.41 14.25
CA PRO A 216 21.70 -2.82 13.93
C PRO A 216 21.13 -2.14 12.68
N TYR A 217 20.34 -2.88 11.90
CA TYR A 217 19.64 -2.34 10.75
C TYR A 217 18.46 -1.46 11.17
N LEU A 218 18.59 -0.16 10.98
CA LEU A 218 17.62 0.82 11.48
C LEU A 218 16.46 1.13 10.52
N ASP A 219 16.62 0.94 9.20
CA ASP A 219 15.53 1.23 8.25
C ASP A 219 14.23 0.51 8.63
N GLY A 220 14.35 -0.73 9.14
CA GLY A 220 13.22 -1.54 9.58
C GLY A 220 12.36 -0.91 10.67
N ILE A 221 12.95 -0.16 11.59
CA ILE A 221 12.21 0.45 12.70
C ILE A 221 11.37 1.66 12.27
N PHE A 222 11.66 2.25 11.11
CA PHE A 222 10.90 3.38 10.56
C PHE A 222 9.77 2.94 9.63
N THR A 223 9.60 1.64 9.37
CA THR A 223 8.47 1.12 8.59
C THR A 223 7.27 0.82 9.50
N GLN A 224 6.06 1.16 9.06
CA GLN A 224 4.80 1.00 9.82
C GLN A 224 4.89 1.48 11.27
N SER A 225 5.67 2.52 11.52
CA SER A 225 5.96 3.04 12.85
C SER A 225 5.74 4.55 12.91
N ASN A 226 5.97 5.11 14.08
CA ASN A 226 5.87 6.53 14.38
C ASN A 226 7.09 7.03 15.17
N TYR A 227 8.27 6.50 14.87
CA TYR A 227 9.51 6.82 15.59
C TYR A 227 10.31 7.97 14.97
N GLY A 228 9.95 8.40 13.75
CA GLY A 228 10.62 9.48 13.05
C GLY A 228 9.86 9.90 11.79
N ILE A 229 10.27 10.99 11.19
CA ILE A 229 9.74 11.56 9.95
C ILE A 229 10.76 11.34 8.85
N VAL A 230 10.50 10.41 7.93
CA VAL A 230 11.39 10.13 6.80
C VAL A 230 11.28 11.29 5.80
N THR A 231 12.40 11.93 5.52
CA THR A 231 12.51 13.09 4.63
C THR A 231 13.17 12.77 3.30
N LYS A 232 14.10 11.80 3.28
CA LYS A 232 14.72 11.26 2.08
C LYS A 232 14.69 9.74 2.12
N PHE A 233 14.61 9.15 0.95
CA PHE A 233 14.48 7.71 0.79
C PHE A 233 15.30 7.23 -0.40
N GLY A 234 16.20 6.29 -0.16
CA GLY A 234 16.97 5.60 -1.18
C GLY A 234 16.41 4.21 -1.48
N PHE A 235 16.42 3.81 -2.73
CA PHE A 235 15.98 2.47 -3.14
C PHE A 235 16.54 2.08 -4.49
N TRP A 236 16.62 0.77 -4.73
CA TRP A 236 17.11 0.21 -5.97
C TRP A 236 16.03 0.14 -7.04
N LEU A 237 16.42 0.46 -8.26
CA LEU A 237 15.61 0.39 -9.47
C LEU A 237 15.93 -0.89 -10.23
N MET A 238 14.95 -1.42 -10.92
CA MET A 238 15.16 -2.58 -11.76
C MET A 238 15.81 -2.16 -13.09
N PRO A 239 16.93 -2.77 -13.52
CA PRO A 239 17.42 -2.56 -14.89
C PRO A 239 16.38 -3.07 -15.89
N ALA A 240 16.14 -2.31 -16.97
CA ALA A 240 15.25 -2.73 -18.04
C ALA A 240 15.78 -4.02 -18.67
N PRO A 241 14.98 -5.11 -18.70
CA PRO A 241 15.44 -6.38 -19.26
C PRO A 241 15.51 -6.30 -20.78
N PRO A 242 16.40 -7.07 -21.43
CA PRO A 242 16.48 -7.14 -22.90
C PRO A 242 15.18 -7.64 -23.56
N ALA A 243 14.46 -8.52 -22.88
CA ALA A 243 13.15 -9.02 -23.32
C ALA A 243 12.19 -9.19 -22.13
N PHE A 244 10.89 -9.14 -22.43
CA PHE A 244 9.80 -9.24 -21.48
C PHE A 244 8.64 -10.00 -22.10
N LYS A 245 8.08 -10.97 -21.37
CA LYS A 245 6.96 -11.78 -21.83
C LYS A 245 5.90 -11.89 -20.73
N PRO A 246 4.84 -11.04 -20.77
CA PRO A 246 3.68 -11.19 -19.89
C PRO A 246 2.76 -12.30 -20.41
N PHE A 247 2.02 -12.92 -19.51
CA PHE A 247 1.01 -13.94 -19.86
C PHE A 247 -0.07 -14.01 -18.77
N VAL A 248 -1.22 -14.60 -19.14
CA VAL A 248 -2.29 -14.93 -18.23
C VAL A 248 -2.69 -16.40 -18.38
N ILE A 249 -3.00 -17.04 -17.25
CA ILE A 249 -3.49 -18.42 -17.21
C ILE A 249 -4.86 -18.40 -16.54
N GLN A 250 -5.87 -18.94 -17.23
CA GLN A 250 -7.25 -18.97 -16.78
C GLN A 250 -7.66 -20.36 -16.32
N TYR A 251 -8.46 -20.42 -15.26
CA TYR A 251 -9.08 -21.62 -14.71
C TYR A 251 -10.58 -21.40 -14.48
N GLU A 252 -11.37 -22.45 -14.68
CA GLU A 252 -12.84 -22.36 -14.68
C GLU A 252 -13.48 -22.66 -13.30
N ASN A 253 -12.78 -23.39 -12.40
CA ASN A 253 -13.34 -23.82 -11.13
C ASN A 253 -12.62 -23.19 -9.93
N GLU A 254 -13.36 -22.83 -8.89
CA GLU A 254 -12.78 -22.20 -7.70
C GLU A 254 -11.77 -23.10 -6.97
N ASP A 255 -12.02 -24.41 -6.90
CA ASP A 255 -11.15 -25.37 -6.24
C ASP A 255 -9.80 -25.56 -6.96
N ASP A 256 -9.68 -25.13 -8.22
CA ASP A 256 -8.43 -25.16 -8.98
C ASP A 256 -7.36 -24.27 -8.34
N ILE A 257 -7.74 -23.35 -7.43
CA ILE A 257 -6.80 -22.51 -6.68
C ILE A 257 -5.73 -23.33 -5.95
N VAL A 258 -6.06 -24.54 -5.51
CA VAL A 258 -5.11 -25.46 -4.85
C VAL A 258 -4.00 -25.83 -5.83
N GLU A 259 -4.36 -26.33 -7.01
CA GLU A 259 -3.41 -26.72 -8.05
C GLU A 259 -2.58 -25.51 -8.53
N ILE A 260 -3.24 -24.36 -8.71
CA ILE A 260 -2.59 -23.12 -9.13
C ILE A 260 -1.43 -22.78 -8.20
N VAL A 261 -1.67 -22.72 -6.89
CA VAL A 261 -0.64 -22.35 -5.90
C VAL A 261 0.45 -23.41 -5.79
N GLU A 262 0.09 -24.70 -5.82
CA GLU A 262 1.06 -25.80 -5.79
C GLU A 262 1.97 -25.80 -7.03
N THR A 263 1.47 -25.35 -8.18
CA THR A 263 2.26 -25.19 -9.42
C THR A 263 3.14 -23.94 -9.36
N ILE A 264 2.61 -22.82 -8.86
CA ILE A 264 3.33 -21.54 -8.78
C ILE A 264 4.50 -21.61 -7.81
N ARG A 265 4.30 -22.15 -6.63
CA ARG A 265 5.30 -22.10 -5.53
C ARG A 265 6.70 -22.56 -5.95
N PRO A 266 6.91 -23.74 -6.57
CA PRO A 266 8.24 -24.15 -6.99
C PRO A 266 8.84 -23.21 -8.07
N LEU A 267 8.02 -22.68 -8.98
CA LEU A 267 8.47 -21.75 -10.01
C LEU A 267 8.91 -20.41 -9.42
N ARG A 268 8.25 -19.95 -8.35
CA ARG A 268 8.66 -18.76 -7.60
C ARG A 268 9.94 -18.98 -6.80
N ILE A 269 10.03 -20.09 -6.07
CA ILE A 269 11.21 -20.40 -5.23
C ILE A 269 12.46 -20.60 -6.09
N SER A 270 12.34 -21.23 -7.25
CA SER A 270 13.46 -21.44 -8.17
C SER A 270 13.83 -20.22 -9.01
N GLY A 271 13.02 -19.14 -8.98
CA GLY A 271 13.26 -17.94 -9.78
C GLY A 271 12.89 -18.07 -11.27
N VAL A 272 12.25 -19.17 -11.69
CA VAL A 272 11.72 -19.32 -13.07
C VAL A 272 10.74 -18.19 -13.39
N ILE A 273 9.84 -17.87 -12.44
CA ILE A 273 9.00 -16.68 -12.50
C ILE A 273 9.50 -15.71 -11.42
N PRO A 274 10.18 -14.62 -11.78
CA PRO A 274 10.88 -13.78 -10.79
C PRO A 274 10.00 -12.74 -10.10
N ASN A 275 8.86 -12.34 -10.71
CA ASN A 275 7.94 -11.37 -10.13
C ASN A 275 6.88 -12.02 -9.22
N ALA A 276 6.27 -11.25 -8.33
CA ALA A 276 5.10 -11.68 -7.58
C ALA A 276 3.94 -12.02 -8.54
N ILE A 277 3.32 -13.18 -8.34
CA ILE A 277 2.25 -13.66 -9.21
C ILE A 277 0.91 -13.26 -8.62
N VAL A 278 0.05 -12.68 -9.44
CA VAL A 278 -1.32 -12.32 -9.08
C VAL A 278 -2.27 -13.42 -9.54
N ILE A 279 -3.07 -13.94 -8.62
CA ILE A 279 -4.18 -14.86 -8.90
C ILE A 279 -5.48 -14.11 -8.59
N ALA A 280 -6.08 -13.47 -9.59
CA ALA A 280 -7.25 -12.64 -9.42
C ALA A 280 -8.55 -13.42 -9.67
N HIS A 281 -9.50 -13.31 -8.74
CA HIS A 281 -10.87 -13.81 -8.94
C HIS A 281 -11.58 -12.98 -10.00
N ALA A 282 -12.55 -13.60 -10.72
CA ALA A 282 -13.32 -12.90 -11.76
C ALA A 282 -13.95 -11.60 -11.28
N LEU A 283 -14.43 -11.53 -10.03
CA LEU A 283 -15.02 -10.31 -9.45
C LEU A 283 -13.99 -9.22 -9.09
N TYR A 284 -12.72 -9.55 -9.02
CA TYR A 284 -11.66 -8.54 -8.90
C TYR A 284 -11.38 -7.87 -10.26
N GLU A 285 -11.48 -8.63 -11.35
CA GLU A 285 -11.25 -8.13 -12.70
C GLU A 285 -12.48 -7.47 -13.34
N ALA A 286 -13.69 -7.89 -12.93
CA ALA A 286 -14.96 -7.41 -13.49
C ALA A 286 -15.08 -5.87 -13.52
N PRO A 287 -14.69 -5.10 -12.48
CA PRO A 287 -14.80 -3.65 -12.49
C PRO A 287 -13.96 -2.95 -13.58
N THR A 288 -12.98 -3.63 -14.14
CA THR A 288 -12.20 -3.09 -15.28
C THR A 288 -12.98 -3.13 -16.60
N LYS A 289 -14.07 -3.91 -16.67
CA LYS A 289 -14.81 -4.25 -17.88
C LYS A 289 -16.30 -3.90 -17.80
N ALA A 290 -16.90 -3.89 -16.60
CA ALA A 290 -18.34 -3.79 -16.40
C ALA A 290 -18.68 -3.02 -15.12
N LYS A 291 -19.96 -2.74 -14.95
CA LYS A 291 -20.54 -2.21 -13.70
C LYS A 291 -21.31 -3.33 -13.01
N ARG A 292 -21.33 -3.32 -11.68
CA ARG A 292 -22.11 -4.25 -10.88
C ARG A 292 -23.60 -4.25 -11.25
N SER A 293 -24.16 -3.07 -11.51
CA SER A 293 -25.56 -2.87 -11.89
C SER A 293 -25.96 -3.57 -13.18
N ASP A 294 -25.01 -3.95 -14.03
CA ASP A 294 -25.29 -4.67 -15.27
C ASP A 294 -25.70 -6.13 -15.01
N TYR A 295 -25.36 -6.66 -13.82
CA TYR A 295 -25.58 -8.06 -13.45
C TYR A 295 -26.48 -8.26 -12.24
N VAL A 296 -26.53 -7.29 -11.33
CA VAL A 296 -27.30 -7.39 -10.08
C VAL A 296 -28.00 -6.09 -9.75
N THR A 297 -29.30 -6.18 -9.49
CA THR A 297 -30.11 -5.08 -8.97
C THR A 297 -30.44 -5.31 -7.48
N GLY A 298 -30.18 -4.31 -6.64
CA GLY A 298 -30.53 -4.33 -5.22
C GLY A 298 -29.37 -4.69 -4.26
N PRO A 299 -29.70 -4.73 -2.96
CA PRO A 299 -28.75 -5.04 -1.90
C PRO A 299 -28.42 -6.54 -1.87
N GLY A 300 -27.31 -6.89 -1.21
CA GLY A 300 -26.86 -8.28 -1.06
C GLY A 300 -25.64 -8.59 -1.92
N ALA A 301 -25.05 -9.76 -1.67
CA ALA A 301 -23.90 -10.25 -2.43
C ALA A 301 -24.34 -10.68 -3.84
N ILE A 302 -23.41 -10.58 -4.78
CA ILE A 302 -23.60 -11.10 -6.14
C ILE A 302 -23.74 -12.63 -6.11
N THR A 303 -24.64 -13.16 -6.95
CA THR A 303 -24.87 -14.62 -7.01
C THR A 303 -23.84 -15.33 -7.87
N ASP A 304 -23.67 -16.64 -7.66
CA ASP A 304 -22.77 -17.46 -8.48
C ASP A 304 -23.21 -17.49 -9.96
N GLU A 305 -24.53 -17.40 -10.25
CA GLU A 305 -25.04 -17.27 -11.62
C GLU A 305 -24.57 -16.00 -12.29
N ALA A 306 -24.62 -14.87 -11.56
CA ALA A 306 -24.15 -13.59 -12.09
C ALA A 306 -22.63 -13.59 -12.29
N VAL A 307 -21.86 -14.24 -11.39
CA VAL A 307 -20.42 -14.44 -11.57
C VAL A 307 -20.13 -15.24 -12.84
N ARG A 308 -20.84 -16.37 -13.05
CA ARG A 308 -20.70 -17.16 -14.29
C ARG A 308 -21.05 -16.37 -15.54
N GLN A 309 -22.06 -15.50 -15.46
CA GLN A 309 -22.43 -14.63 -16.60
C GLN A 309 -21.31 -13.60 -16.89
N ILE A 310 -20.73 -12.98 -15.85
CA ILE A 310 -19.58 -12.08 -15.99
C ILE A 310 -18.39 -12.79 -16.65
N MET A 311 -18.06 -14.00 -16.18
CA MET A 311 -16.96 -14.79 -16.75
C MET A 311 -17.18 -15.03 -18.24
N LYS A 312 -18.40 -15.41 -18.63
CA LYS A 312 -18.76 -15.67 -20.02
C LYS A 312 -18.69 -14.41 -20.88
N ASP A 313 -19.32 -13.32 -20.44
CA ASP A 313 -19.43 -12.07 -21.21
C ASP A 313 -18.07 -11.41 -21.41
N HIS A 314 -17.17 -11.56 -20.44
CA HIS A 314 -15.87 -10.91 -20.42
C HIS A 314 -14.68 -11.85 -20.65
N LYS A 315 -14.93 -13.12 -20.99
CA LYS A 315 -13.90 -14.14 -21.27
C LYS A 315 -12.89 -14.27 -20.11
N LEU A 316 -13.37 -14.25 -18.87
CA LEU A 316 -12.56 -14.44 -17.67
C LEU A 316 -12.63 -15.90 -17.21
N GLY A 317 -11.54 -16.43 -16.68
CA GLY A 317 -11.58 -17.58 -15.78
C GLY A 317 -12.17 -17.18 -14.44
N VAL A 318 -12.60 -18.11 -13.62
CA VAL A 318 -12.90 -17.81 -12.21
C VAL A 318 -11.62 -17.35 -11.51
N TRP A 319 -10.48 -17.95 -11.88
CA TRP A 319 -9.15 -17.50 -11.54
C TRP A 319 -8.39 -17.07 -12.78
N ASN A 320 -7.73 -15.92 -12.69
CA ASN A 320 -6.89 -15.35 -13.73
C ASN A 320 -5.51 -15.11 -13.12
N VAL A 321 -4.52 -15.90 -13.57
CA VAL A 321 -3.15 -15.89 -13.04
C VAL A 321 -2.28 -15.04 -13.94
N TYR A 322 -1.81 -13.91 -13.44
CA TYR A 322 -0.95 -12.98 -14.17
C TYR A 322 0.49 -13.09 -13.71
N ALA A 323 1.39 -13.30 -14.64
CA ALA A 323 2.82 -13.38 -14.42
C ALA A 323 3.61 -12.93 -15.65
N ALA A 324 4.92 -12.75 -15.48
CA ALA A 324 5.79 -12.40 -16.59
C ALA A 324 7.17 -13.04 -16.47
N LEU A 325 7.83 -13.19 -17.61
CA LEU A 325 9.24 -13.60 -17.72
C LEU A 325 10.08 -12.42 -18.17
N TYR A 326 11.31 -12.37 -17.65
CA TYR A 326 12.27 -11.28 -17.86
C TYR A 326 13.65 -11.86 -18.16
N GLY A 327 14.44 -11.20 -18.97
CA GLY A 327 15.81 -11.60 -19.27
C GLY A 327 16.14 -11.50 -20.76
N THR A 328 17.10 -12.32 -21.25
CA THR A 328 17.32 -12.47 -22.70
C THR A 328 16.20 -13.32 -23.31
N GLN A 329 16.05 -13.28 -24.63
CA GLN A 329 15.03 -14.09 -25.30
C GLN A 329 15.25 -15.59 -25.05
N GLU A 330 16.49 -16.04 -25.04
CA GLU A 330 16.83 -17.45 -24.78
C GLU A 330 16.44 -17.88 -23.36
N GLN A 331 16.67 -17.01 -22.36
CA GLN A 331 16.24 -17.27 -20.98
C GLN A 331 14.72 -17.35 -20.88
N ILE A 332 14.02 -16.45 -21.56
CA ILE A 332 12.56 -16.44 -21.62
C ILE A 332 12.04 -17.72 -22.27
N ASP A 333 12.62 -18.16 -23.38
CA ASP A 333 12.16 -19.35 -24.10
C ASP A 333 12.31 -20.63 -23.26
N VAL A 334 13.44 -20.77 -22.54
CA VAL A 334 13.64 -21.88 -21.60
C VAL A 334 12.64 -21.83 -20.46
N ASN A 335 12.48 -20.67 -19.81
CA ASN A 335 11.56 -20.51 -18.68
C ASN A 335 10.11 -20.66 -19.12
N TRP A 336 9.74 -20.16 -20.30
CA TRP A 336 8.41 -20.33 -20.88
C TRP A 336 8.04 -21.80 -21.06
N LYS A 337 8.98 -22.60 -21.59
CA LYS A 337 8.77 -24.04 -21.70
C LYS A 337 8.52 -24.68 -20.33
N ILE A 338 9.30 -24.32 -19.31
CA ILE A 338 9.12 -24.84 -17.95
C ILE A 338 7.73 -24.47 -17.39
N VAL A 339 7.32 -23.21 -17.58
CA VAL A 339 6.00 -22.70 -17.13
C VAL A 339 4.87 -23.45 -17.84
N THR A 340 4.91 -23.52 -19.17
CA THR A 340 3.86 -24.20 -19.96
C THR A 340 3.78 -25.68 -19.64
N ASP A 341 4.91 -26.38 -19.53
CA ASP A 341 4.96 -27.79 -19.14
C ASP A 341 4.35 -28.02 -17.73
N ALA A 342 4.60 -27.08 -16.78
CA ALA A 342 4.08 -27.20 -15.43
C ALA A 342 2.55 -27.03 -15.36
N PHE A 343 2.01 -26.01 -16.02
CA PHE A 343 0.58 -25.69 -15.99
C PHE A 343 -0.27 -26.58 -16.89
N SER A 344 0.30 -27.16 -17.94
CA SER A 344 -0.46 -28.05 -18.85
C SER A 344 -0.71 -29.45 -18.30
N LYS A 345 -0.11 -29.83 -17.17
CA LYS A 345 -0.17 -31.21 -16.64
C LYS A 345 -1.57 -31.72 -16.34
N SER A 346 -2.44 -30.84 -15.82
CA SER A 346 -3.81 -31.21 -15.46
C SER A 346 -4.80 -31.10 -16.62
N GLY A 347 -4.44 -30.39 -17.68
CA GLY A 347 -5.35 -30.07 -18.79
C GLY A 347 -6.43 -29.03 -18.46
N LYS A 348 -6.39 -28.39 -17.28
CA LYS A 348 -7.37 -27.41 -16.84
C LYS A 348 -6.99 -25.96 -17.17
N ALA A 349 -5.69 -25.71 -17.27
CA ALA A 349 -5.14 -24.39 -17.51
C ALA A 349 -5.33 -23.94 -18.98
N LYS A 350 -5.92 -22.78 -19.16
CA LYS A 350 -5.95 -22.08 -20.44
C LYS A 350 -4.87 -20.99 -20.42
N ILE A 351 -3.74 -21.25 -21.06
CA ILE A 351 -2.60 -20.32 -21.11
C ILE A 351 -2.82 -19.37 -22.29
N LEU A 352 -2.72 -18.07 -22.05
CA LEU A 352 -2.81 -17.02 -23.07
C LEU A 352 -1.56 -16.15 -23.05
N THR A 353 -0.93 -16.02 -24.21
CA THR A 353 0.14 -15.05 -24.45
C THR A 353 -0.43 -13.63 -24.61
N GLU A 354 0.44 -12.62 -24.67
CA GLU A 354 0.03 -11.24 -24.91
C GLU A 354 -0.75 -11.09 -26.23
N GLU A 355 -0.34 -11.81 -27.29
CA GLU A 355 -1.02 -11.81 -28.59
C GLU A 355 -2.43 -12.42 -28.48
N GLU A 356 -2.59 -13.54 -27.76
CA GLU A 356 -3.87 -14.24 -27.59
C GLU A 356 -4.82 -13.49 -26.64
N ALA A 357 -4.29 -12.78 -25.64
CA ALA A 357 -5.06 -11.92 -24.75
C ALA A 357 -5.50 -10.62 -25.43
N GLY A 358 -4.72 -10.13 -26.41
CA GLY A 358 -5.04 -8.95 -27.22
C GLY A 358 -5.30 -7.69 -26.37
N ASP A 359 -6.32 -6.93 -26.74
CA ASP A 359 -6.68 -5.66 -26.07
C ASP A 359 -7.53 -5.85 -24.80
N ASP A 360 -7.47 -7.02 -24.16
CA ASP A 360 -8.20 -7.27 -22.91
C ASP A 360 -7.79 -6.25 -21.83
N PRO A 361 -8.73 -5.42 -21.29
CA PRO A 361 -8.36 -4.36 -20.37
C PRO A 361 -7.76 -4.85 -19.05
N ALA A 362 -8.17 -6.04 -18.56
CA ALA A 362 -7.62 -6.62 -17.35
C ALA A 362 -6.18 -7.10 -17.60
N PHE A 363 -5.94 -7.80 -18.72
CA PHE A 363 -4.59 -8.23 -19.08
C PHE A 363 -3.65 -7.03 -19.31
N GLN A 364 -4.09 -6.03 -20.08
CA GLN A 364 -3.24 -4.90 -20.45
C GLN A 364 -2.78 -4.08 -19.25
N TYR A 365 -3.67 -3.82 -18.27
CA TYR A 365 -3.21 -3.09 -17.09
C TYR A 365 -2.29 -3.92 -16.20
N ARG A 366 -2.49 -5.24 -16.10
CA ARG A 366 -1.58 -6.14 -15.37
C ARG A 366 -0.21 -6.23 -16.05
N ALA A 367 -0.18 -6.37 -17.38
CA ALA A 367 1.07 -6.37 -18.15
C ALA A 367 1.84 -5.04 -17.99
N ALA A 368 1.12 -3.91 -18.02
CA ALA A 368 1.71 -2.59 -17.77
C ALA A 368 2.38 -2.51 -16.39
N LEU A 369 1.71 -2.95 -15.32
CA LEU A 369 2.28 -2.99 -13.97
C LEU A 369 3.52 -3.89 -13.88
N MET A 370 3.49 -5.07 -14.51
CA MET A 370 4.62 -5.99 -14.55
C MET A 370 5.81 -5.45 -15.36
N ARG A 371 5.58 -4.47 -16.25
CA ARG A 371 6.61 -3.73 -17.01
C ARG A 371 7.08 -2.45 -16.31
N GLY A 372 6.44 -2.10 -15.18
CA GLY A 372 6.75 -0.86 -14.46
C GLY A 372 6.11 0.40 -15.05
N ASP A 373 5.11 0.24 -15.90
CA ASP A 373 4.34 1.35 -16.48
C ASP A 373 3.27 1.88 -15.51
N MET A 374 2.88 3.14 -15.70
CA MET A 374 1.89 3.81 -14.88
C MET A 374 0.46 3.47 -15.33
N THR A 375 -0.42 3.15 -14.37
CA THR A 375 -1.83 2.95 -14.63
C THR A 375 -2.69 3.46 -13.46
N LEU A 376 -3.94 3.81 -13.74
CA LEU A 376 -4.97 4.13 -12.75
C LEU A 376 -6.17 3.18 -12.89
N LYS A 377 -6.03 2.10 -13.64
CA LYS A 377 -7.15 1.21 -14.02
C LYS A 377 -7.79 0.55 -12.80
N GLU A 378 -7.03 0.24 -11.75
CA GLU A 378 -7.54 -0.35 -10.52
C GLU A 378 -8.54 0.56 -9.79
N PHE A 379 -8.54 1.86 -10.02
CA PHE A 379 -9.57 2.76 -9.47
C PHE A 379 -10.99 2.41 -9.90
N SER A 380 -11.18 1.63 -10.96
CA SER A 380 -12.49 1.10 -11.34
C SER A 380 -13.14 0.24 -10.25
N LEU A 381 -12.34 -0.42 -9.38
CA LEU A 381 -12.82 -1.18 -8.22
C LEU A 381 -13.70 -0.32 -7.30
N TYR A 382 -13.29 0.90 -7.03
CA TYR A 382 -14.00 1.78 -6.09
C TYR A 382 -15.40 2.18 -6.58
N ASN A 383 -15.67 2.07 -7.87
CA ASN A 383 -16.98 2.35 -8.46
C ASN A 383 -17.93 1.14 -8.42
N TRP A 384 -17.43 -0.04 -8.02
CA TRP A 384 -18.23 -1.27 -8.02
C TRP A 384 -19.43 -1.21 -7.10
N ARG A 385 -19.29 -0.61 -5.91
CA ARG A 385 -20.37 -0.52 -4.91
C ARG A 385 -20.57 0.87 -4.28
N GLY A 386 -20.13 1.95 -4.87
CA GLY A 386 -20.44 3.30 -4.36
C GLY A 386 -19.34 3.94 -3.50
N GLY A 387 -18.08 3.57 -3.71
CA GLY A 387 -16.91 4.32 -3.27
C GLY A 387 -16.40 4.07 -1.86
N GLY A 388 -16.99 3.20 -1.09
CA GLY A 388 -16.42 2.66 0.14
C GLY A 388 -15.48 1.49 -0.17
N SER A 389 -14.30 1.47 0.46
CA SER A 389 -13.28 0.43 0.25
C SER A 389 -12.39 0.27 1.48
N MET A 390 -12.11 -0.97 1.80
CA MET A 390 -11.10 -1.36 2.78
C MET A 390 -10.35 -2.59 2.30
N TRP A 391 -9.03 -2.53 2.34
CA TRP A 391 -8.19 -3.67 2.02
C TRP A 391 -8.01 -4.57 3.24
N PHE A 392 -8.48 -5.81 3.13
CA PHE A 392 -8.20 -6.89 4.07
C PHE A 392 -7.11 -7.77 3.45
N ALA A 393 -5.98 -7.91 4.13
CA ALA A 393 -4.78 -8.49 3.52
C ALA A 393 -4.04 -9.44 4.48
N PRO A 394 -4.65 -10.59 4.86
CA PRO A 394 -3.98 -11.60 5.66
C PRO A 394 -2.87 -12.29 4.88
N VAL A 395 -1.83 -12.69 5.61
CA VAL A 395 -0.66 -13.40 5.08
C VAL A 395 -0.72 -14.85 5.50
N SER A 396 -0.40 -15.76 4.58
CA SER A 396 -0.28 -17.19 4.84
C SER A 396 0.91 -17.81 4.10
N GLN A 397 1.15 -19.09 4.36
CA GLN A 397 2.10 -19.88 3.58
C GLN A 397 1.57 -20.02 2.14
N ALA A 398 2.48 -20.02 1.16
CA ALA A 398 2.14 -20.29 -0.25
C ALA A 398 1.78 -21.78 -0.45
N ARG A 399 0.62 -22.18 0.04
CA ARG A 399 0.05 -23.55 -0.06
C ARG A 399 -1.38 -23.49 -0.55
N GLY A 400 -1.75 -24.38 -1.44
CA GLY A 400 -3.11 -24.44 -1.98
C GLY A 400 -4.18 -24.66 -0.90
N SER A 401 -3.89 -25.46 0.13
CA SER A 401 -4.81 -25.66 1.26
C SER A 401 -5.08 -24.36 2.03
N GLU A 402 -4.10 -23.47 2.14
CA GLU A 402 -4.26 -22.18 2.81
C GLU A 402 -5.14 -21.23 1.98
N THR A 403 -4.96 -21.21 0.64
CA THR A 403 -5.80 -20.40 -0.23
C THR A 403 -7.26 -20.81 -0.16
N LEU A 404 -7.53 -22.11 -0.25
CA LEU A 404 -8.90 -22.65 -0.17
C LEU A 404 -9.55 -22.30 1.16
N LYS A 405 -8.84 -22.49 2.27
CA LYS A 405 -9.32 -22.16 3.62
C LYS A 405 -9.62 -20.67 3.77
N GLN A 406 -8.69 -19.79 3.39
CA GLN A 406 -8.88 -18.34 3.50
C GLN A 406 -10.03 -17.86 2.60
N MET A 407 -10.14 -18.36 1.37
CA MET A 407 -11.23 -18.02 0.46
C MET A 407 -12.58 -18.41 1.07
N ALA A 408 -12.70 -19.64 1.57
CA ALA A 408 -13.95 -20.13 2.17
C ALA A 408 -14.36 -19.28 3.39
N MET A 409 -13.41 -18.97 4.29
CA MET A 409 -13.66 -18.10 5.43
C MET A 409 -14.11 -16.70 4.99
N THR A 410 -13.42 -16.11 4.02
CA THR A 410 -13.72 -14.76 3.52
C THR A 410 -15.09 -14.71 2.86
N LYS A 411 -15.41 -15.65 1.97
CA LYS A 411 -16.71 -15.71 1.29
C LYS A 411 -17.86 -15.88 2.28
N ARG A 412 -17.70 -16.75 3.29
CA ARG A 412 -18.70 -16.95 4.34
C ARG A 412 -18.96 -15.66 5.12
N ILE A 413 -17.90 -14.95 5.53
CA ILE A 413 -18.05 -13.72 6.31
C ILE A 413 -18.62 -12.61 5.43
N LEU A 414 -18.10 -12.36 4.24
CA LEU A 414 -18.64 -11.34 3.32
C LEU A 414 -20.10 -11.59 2.99
N GLY A 415 -20.47 -12.85 2.68
CA GLY A 415 -21.85 -13.26 2.37
C GLY A 415 -22.81 -13.00 3.51
N LYS A 416 -22.42 -13.23 4.78
CA LYS A 416 -23.20 -12.91 5.99
C LYS A 416 -23.60 -11.42 6.04
N TYR A 417 -22.76 -10.54 5.53
CA TYR A 417 -22.99 -9.09 5.50
C TYR A 417 -23.49 -8.56 4.15
N GLY A 418 -23.80 -9.45 3.19
CA GLY A 418 -24.29 -9.07 1.87
C GLY A 418 -23.25 -8.37 0.99
N LEU A 419 -21.96 -8.65 1.20
CA LEU A 419 -20.84 -8.06 0.47
C LEU A 419 -20.27 -9.05 -0.56
N ASP A 420 -19.79 -8.52 -1.68
CA ASP A 420 -19.22 -9.32 -2.77
C ASP A 420 -17.79 -9.77 -2.42
N TYR A 421 -17.39 -10.96 -2.88
CA TYR A 421 -16.01 -11.42 -2.78
C TYR A 421 -15.18 -10.84 -3.93
N SER A 422 -14.52 -9.73 -3.69
CA SER A 422 -13.54 -9.14 -4.62
C SER A 422 -12.13 -9.40 -4.07
N GLY A 423 -11.55 -10.54 -4.46
CA GLY A 423 -10.29 -11.01 -3.91
C GLY A 423 -9.28 -11.46 -4.94
N GLU A 424 -7.99 -11.33 -4.58
CA GLU A 424 -6.87 -11.89 -5.31
C GLU A 424 -5.82 -12.43 -4.32
N PHE A 425 -4.97 -13.34 -4.79
CA PHE A 425 -3.79 -13.77 -4.06
C PHE A 425 -2.54 -13.26 -4.76
N ILE A 426 -1.67 -12.58 -4.02
CA ILE A 426 -0.33 -12.21 -4.48
C ILE A 426 0.64 -13.22 -3.91
N VAL A 427 1.21 -14.07 -4.77
CA VAL A 427 2.07 -15.17 -4.35
C VAL A 427 3.53 -14.74 -4.42
N GLY A 428 4.14 -14.64 -3.23
CA GLY A 428 5.56 -14.45 -3.02
C GLY A 428 6.36 -15.75 -3.22
N MET A 429 7.56 -15.81 -2.64
CA MET A 429 8.37 -17.04 -2.72
C MET A 429 7.91 -18.12 -1.75
N ARG A 430 7.48 -17.75 -0.54
CA ARG A 430 7.10 -18.68 0.55
C ARG A 430 5.78 -18.30 1.19
N ASP A 431 5.38 -17.08 1.06
CA ASP A 431 4.16 -16.48 1.57
C ASP A 431 3.22 -16.12 0.42
N MET A 432 2.01 -15.79 0.77
CA MET A 432 1.05 -15.14 -0.11
C MET A 432 0.18 -14.20 0.69
N HIS A 433 -0.20 -13.12 0.04
CA HIS A 433 -1.15 -12.15 0.55
C HIS A 433 -2.52 -12.40 -0.09
N HIS A 434 -3.53 -12.66 0.72
CA HIS A 434 -4.91 -12.68 0.25
C HIS A 434 -5.46 -11.26 0.29
N ILE A 435 -5.43 -10.57 -0.83
CA ILE A 435 -5.90 -9.19 -0.94
C ILE A 435 -7.39 -9.22 -1.26
N VAL A 436 -8.20 -8.75 -0.32
CA VAL A 436 -9.65 -8.64 -0.48
C VAL A 436 -10.05 -7.18 -0.34
N ASP A 437 -10.67 -6.62 -1.38
CA ASP A 437 -11.27 -5.31 -1.28
C ASP A 437 -12.71 -5.43 -0.76
N VAL A 438 -12.93 -4.99 0.46
CA VAL A 438 -14.27 -4.92 1.07
C VAL A 438 -14.96 -3.67 0.54
N LEU A 439 -15.70 -3.86 -0.56
CA LEU A 439 -16.38 -2.80 -1.30
C LEU A 439 -17.81 -2.60 -0.78
N TYR A 440 -18.23 -1.34 -0.58
CA TYR A 440 -19.56 -1.02 -0.10
C TYR A 440 -19.99 0.40 -0.53
N ASP A 441 -21.29 0.69 -0.47
CA ASP A 441 -21.80 2.04 -0.68
C ASP A 441 -21.61 2.87 0.61
N LYS A 442 -20.67 3.80 0.57
CA LYS A 442 -20.38 4.70 1.72
C LYS A 442 -21.53 5.69 1.98
N THR A 443 -22.44 5.90 1.04
CA THR A 443 -23.60 6.78 1.21
C THR A 443 -24.78 6.07 1.89
N ASP A 444 -24.75 4.73 1.96
CA ASP A 444 -25.74 3.91 2.67
C ASP A 444 -25.25 3.61 4.12
N PRO A 445 -25.91 4.15 5.15
CA PRO A 445 -25.53 3.90 6.55
C PRO A 445 -25.61 2.43 6.95
N ALA A 446 -26.55 1.65 6.38
CA ALA A 446 -26.70 0.23 6.71
C ALA A 446 -25.53 -0.58 6.13
N MET A 447 -25.14 -0.31 4.88
CA MET A 447 -23.98 -0.93 4.26
C MET A 447 -22.67 -0.51 4.93
N THR A 448 -22.54 0.77 5.31
CA THR A 448 -21.38 1.25 6.06
C THR A 448 -21.22 0.50 7.39
N LYS A 449 -22.32 0.31 8.13
CA LYS A 449 -22.31 -0.49 9.36
C LYS A 449 -21.97 -1.96 9.11
N ALA A 450 -22.56 -2.56 8.08
CA ALA A 450 -22.28 -3.94 7.70
C ALA A 450 -20.81 -4.13 7.31
N ALA A 451 -20.23 -3.21 6.54
CA ALA A 451 -18.82 -3.24 6.16
C ALA A 451 -17.87 -3.13 7.37
N TYR A 452 -18.20 -2.25 8.34
CA TYR A 452 -17.44 -2.17 9.60
C TYR A 452 -17.46 -3.51 10.35
N GLN A 453 -18.66 -4.08 10.56
CA GLN A 453 -18.83 -5.33 11.29
C GLN A 453 -18.17 -6.51 10.56
N CYS A 454 -18.28 -6.55 9.25
CA CYS A 454 -17.62 -7.55 8.41
C CYS A 454 -16.09 -7.49 8.57
N PHE A 455 -15.51 -6.30 8.48
CA PHE A 455 -14.06 -6.12 8.61
C PHE A 455 -13.56 -6.47 10.01
N ASP A 456 -14.33 -6.13 11.05
CA ASP A 456 -14.06 -6.50 12.43
C ASP A 456 -14.06 -8.01 12.65
N GLU A 457 -15.05 -8.72 12.07
CA GLU A 457 -15.15 -10.19 12.12
C GLU A 457 -14.02 -10.86 11.34
N LEU A 458 -13.70 -10.37 10.12
CA LEU A 458 -12.56 -10.85 9.34
C LEU A 458 -11.25 -10.79 10.14
N LEU A 459 -10.93 -9.63 10.72
CA LEU A 459 -9.72 -9.48 11.54
C LEU A 459 -9.71 -10.42 12.74
N THR A 460 -10.86 -10.63 13.39
CA THR A 460 -10.98 -11.49 14.57
C THR A 460 -10.79 -12.96 14.21
N GLU A 461 -11.55 -13.47 13.24
CA GLU A 461 -11.51 -14.89 12.89
C GLU A 461 -10.17 -15.28 12.27
N PHE A 462 -9.63 -14.45 11.37
CA PHE A 462 -8.33 -14.75 10.76
C PHE A 462 -7.18 -14.74 11.77
N SER A 463 -7.19 -13.79 12.72
CA SER A 463 -6.17 -13.80 13.77
C SER A 463 -6.26 -15.02 14.69
N ASN A 464 -7.46 -15.52 14.98
CA ASN A 464 -7.67 -16.74 15.77
C ASN A 464 -7.13 -18.00 15.05
N GLU A 465 -7.13 -17.98 13.71
CA GLU A 465 -6.55 -19.03 12.86
C GLU A 465 -5.04 -18.84 12.60
N GLY A 466 -4.42 -17.80 13.17
CA GLY A 466 -3.00 -17.52 13.05
C GLY A 466 -2.61 -16.68 11.81
N TYR A 467 -3.58 -16.12 11.08
CA TYR A 467 -3.32 -15.27 9.94
C TYR A 467 -3.22 -13.79 10.36
N GLY A 468 -2.01 -13.26 10.37
CA GLY A 468 -1.77 -11.83 10.58
C GLY A 468 -1.99 -11.04 9.30
N THR A 469 -2.53 -9.82 9.40
CA THR A 469 -2.55 -8.90 8.27
C THR A 469 -1.26 -8.07 8.22
N TYR A 470 -0.70 -7.87 7.03
CA TYR A 470 0.54 -7.09 6.89
C TYR A 470 0.30 -5.57 6.89
N ARG A 471 -0.92 -5.14 6.55
CA ARG A 471 -1.38 -3.74 6.55
C ARG A 471 -2.82 -3.67 6.99
N VAL A 472 -3.20 -2.52 7.56
CA VAL A 472 -4.58 -2.24 7.95
C VAL A 472 -4.87 -0.74 7.86
N ASN A 473 -6.13 -0.38 7.67
CA ASN A 473 -6.57 1.00 7.66
C ASN A 473 -6.49 1.65 9.07
N THR A 474 -6.48 2.98 9.10
CA THR A 474 -6.28 3.74 10.34
C THR A 474 -7.33 3.48 11.42
N ALA A 475 -8.56 3.08 11.06
CA ALA A 475 -9.62 2.80 12.02
C ALA A 475 -9.40 1.49 12.82
N PHE A 476 -8.63 0.54 12.28
CA PHE A 476 -8.43 -0.78 12.89
C PHE A 476 -6.98 -1.04 13.34
N MET A 477 -6.09 -0.04 13.31
CA MET A 477 -4.68 -0.21 13.71
C MET A 477 -4.53 -0.72 15.14
N ASP A 478 -5.32 -0.21 16.09
CA ASP A 478 -5.30 -0.67 17.47
C ASP A 478 -5.75 -2.13 17.60
N LYS A 479 -6.81 -2.51 16.90
CA LYS A 479 -7.30 -3.88 16.91
C LYS A 479 -6.24 -4.84 16.40
N VAL A 480 -5.63 -4.54 15.25
CA VAL A 480 -4.55 -5.38 14.68
C VAL A 480 -3.35 -5.45 15.62
N ALA A 481 -2.92 -4.34 16.20
CA ALA A 481 -1.82 -4.34 17.18
C ALA A 481 -2.10 -5.27 18.38
N HIS A 482 -3.37 -5.44 18.77
CA HIS A 482 -3.76 -6.33 19.88
C HIS A 482 -3.81 -7.81 19.50
N THR A 483 -3.84 -8.17 18.22
CA THR A 483 -3.72 -9.59 17.79
C THR A 483 -2.30 -10.12 17.96
N TYR A 484 -1.29 -9.23 17.99
CA TYR A 484 0.09 -9.60 18.25
C TYR A 484 0.38 -9.67 19.76
N GLY A 485 1.38 -10.49 20.12
CA GLY A 485 1.73 -10.78 21.52
C GLY A 485 2.08 -9.53 22.35
N PRO A 486 1.89 -9.57 23.69
CA PRO A 486 2.11 -8.43 24.57
C PRO A 486 3.57 -7.98 24.62
N VAL A 487 4.50 -8.88 24.42
CA VAL A 487 5.96 -8.58 24.42
C VAL A 487 6.32 -7.68 23.24
N GLN A 488 5.80 -7.95 22.04
CA GLN A 488 6.02 -7.09 20.88
C GLN A 488 5.48 -5.67 21.12
N ARG A 489 4.26 -5.55 21.67
CA ARG A 489 3.69 -4.24 22.03
C ARG A 489 4.53 -3.51 23.07
N HIS A 490 5.07 -4.25 24.07
CA HIS A 490 5.97 -3.68 25.06
C HIS A 490 7.25 -3.11 24.44
N VAL A 491 7.86 -3.85 23.51
CA VAL A 491 9.06 -3.39 22.78
C VAL A 491 8.72 -2.12 21.97
N HIS A 492 7.60 -2.11 21.23
CA HIS A 492 7.17 -0.93 20.48
C HIS A 492 7.00 0.29 21.40
N LYS A 493 6.34 0.12 22.56
CA LYS A 493 6.15 1.18 23.55
C LYS A 493 7.49 1.67 24.14
N THR A 494 8.42 0.77 24.39
CA THR A 494 9.75 1.10 24.90
C THR A 494 10.52 1.94 23.90
N LEU A 495 10.54 1.54 22.63
CA LEU A 495 11.16 2.30 21.54
C LEU A 495 10.49 3.68 21.37
N LYS A 496 9.15 3.72 21.41
CA LYS A 496 8.40 4.98 21.34
C LYS A 496 8.80 5.94 22.44
N LYS A 497 8.83 5.47 23.69
CA LYS A 497 9.21 6.29 24.85
C LYS A 497 10.66 6.79 24.76
N ALA A 498 11.56 5.99 24.22
CA ALA A 498 12.97 6.37 24.04
C ALA A 498 13.17 7.41 22.93
N LEU A 499 12.49 7.24 21.79
CA LEU A 499 12.68 8.07 20.60
C LEU A 499 11.73 9.28 20.54
N ASP A 500 10.56 9.20 21.17
CA ASP A 500 9.54 10.26 21.19
C ASP A 500 8.89 10.33 22.60
N PRO A 501 9.61 10.82 23.61
CA PRO A 501 9.15 10.82 25.00
C PRO A 501 7.89 11.67 25.23
N ASN A 502 7.61 12.61 24.34
CA ASN A 502 6.41 13.46 24.39
C ASN A 502 5.22 12.89 23.62
N GLY A 503 5.42 11.79 22.85
CA GLY A 503 4.37 11.13 22.07
C GLY A 503 3.76 12.01 20.98
N ILE A 504 4.55 12.92 20.38
CA ILE A 504 4.05 13.87 19.38
C ILE A 504 3.97 13.28 17.97
N LEU A 505 4.78 12.26 17.64
CA LEU A 505 4.82 11.70 16.29
C LEU A 505 3.73 10.64 16.13
N ALA A 506 2.71 10.92 15.34
CA ALA A 506 1.63 10.04 14.89
C ALA A 506 1.12 9.03 15.95
N PRO A 507 0.70 9.49 17.14
CA PRO A 507 0.14 8.58 18.14
C PRO A 507 -1.03 7.79 17.53
N GLY A 508 -1.02 6.47 17.74
CA GLY A 508 -1.99 5.54 17.16
C GLY A 508 -1.56 4.87 15.84
N LYS A 509 -0.52 5.36 15.15
CA LYS A 509 0.01 4.65 13.97
C LYS A 509 0.48 3.25 14.38
N SER A 510 -0.06 2.23 13.71
CA SER A 510 0.18 0.80 14.00
C SER A 510 -0.10 0.42 15.46
N GLY A 511 -1.01 1.14 16.14
CA GLY A 511 -1.35 0.95 17.54
C GLY A 511 -0.26 1.38 18.54
N ILE A 512 0.73 2.16 18.10
CA ILE A 512 1.86 2.62 18.94
C ILE A 512 1.53 4.00 19.53
N ARG A 513 1.61 4.11 20.88
CA ARG A 513 1.39 5.34 21.65
C ARG A 513 2.44 5.55 22.71
#